data_fe9775b05268ff0928c40282bfd9af97
#
_entry.id   fe9775b05268ff0928c40282bfd9af97
#
_cell.length_a   1.000
_cell.length_b   1.000
_cell.length_c   1.000
_cell.angle_alpha   90.00
_cell.angle_beta   90.00
_cell.angle_gamma   90.00
#
_symmetry.space_group_name_H-M   'P 1'
#
loop_
_entity.id
_entity.type
_entity.pdbx_description
1 polymer ?
#
loop_
_entity_poly.entity_id
_entity_poly.type
_entity_poly.pdbx_seq_one_letter_code
_entity_poly.pdbx_strand_id
1 'polypeptide(L)'
;MKTRADATVLGAGLMGRLLAHALACRGMAVEVREAGTPDAQGAAARVAAAMLAPLAESAVTEMPVVRMGVHGLQRWPEILQTLPEPVFFQREGTIIVWHRQDAAEARRFQALLARTATALHQVPGLVPAVELDAAGLEAMEPGLGARFPRGLHLPREGQLDNRALLQALLRSLQDRAGVQLLWEHPTEPSALPDDGRWVFDCRGLGAKAQWPGLRGVRGEVVRLHAPGVQLRRPTRLIHPRHPIYIAPKPDHMFVIGATEIETEDVSPATVRSTLELLSAAYTVDPAF
;
A
#
# COMPACT_ATOMS: atom_id res chain seq x y z
N MET A 1 14.84 -8.32 36.70
CA MET A 1 14.72 -9.51 35.84
C MET A 1 14.05 -9.06 34.54
N LYS A 2 14.67 -9.27 33.37
CA LYS A 2 13.97 -9.05 32.12
C LYS A 2 12.83 -10.09 32.03
N THR A 3 11.59 -9.64 31.96
CA THR A 3 10.45 -10.52 31.71
C THR A 3 10.66 -11.20 30.37
N ARG A 4 10.48 -12.51 30.33
CA ARG A 4 10.54 -13.28 29.09
C ARG A 4 9.45 -12.77 28.13
N ALA A 5 9.79 -12.58 26.86
CA ALA A 5 8.80 -12.22 25.86
C ALA A 5 7.86 -13.41 25.54
N ASP A 6 6.58 -13.14 25.40
CA ASP A 6 5.58 -14.13 24.95
C ASP A 6 5.70 -14.37 23.43
N ALA A 7 6.14 -13.36 22.71
CA ALA A 7 6.31 -13.39 21.27
C ALA A 7 7.57 -12.67 20.81
N THR A 8 8.24 -13.21 19.79
CA THR A 8 9.31 -12.56 19.04
C THR A 8 8.84 -12.31 17.60
N VAL A 9 8.97 -11.06 17.14
CA VAL A 9 8.66 -10.64 15.78
C VAL A 9 9.98 -10.31 15.08
N LEU A 10 10.27 -10.99 13.99
CA LEU A 10 11.44 -10.77 13.15
C LEU A 10 11.05 -9.86 11.97
N GLY A 11 11.72 -8.71 11.88
CA GLY A 11 11.42 -7.66 10.91
C GLY A 11 10.44 -6.61 11.46
N ALA A 12 10.82 -5.32 11.36
CA ALA A 12 10.02 -4.17 11.78
C ALA A 12 9.55 -3.31 10.60
N GLY A 13 9.24 -3.96 9.48
CA GLY A 13 8.45 -3.39 8.40
C GLY A 13 6.97 -3.22 8.81
N LEU A 14 6.09 -2.93 7.87
CA LEU A 14 4.68 -2.69 8.17
C LEU A 14 4.03 -3.88 8.90
N MET A 15 4.21 -5.10 8.40
CA MET A 15 3.60 -6.30 8.98
C MET A 15 4.11 -6.56 10.40
N GLY A 16 5.43 -6.45 10.61
CA GLY A 16 6.01 -6.67 11.95
C GLY A 16 5.55 -5.63 12.96
N ARG A 17 5.51 -4.35 12.59
CA ARG A 17 5.02 -3.28 13.48
C ARG A 17 3.53 -3.43 13.81
N LEU A 18 2.69 -3.73 12.81
CA LEU A 18 1.25 -3.97 13.01
C LEU A 18 1.00 -5.17 13.92
N LEU A 19 1.70 -6.27 13.68
CA LEU A 19 1.56 -7.48 14.50
C LEU A 19 2.03 -7.23 15.93
N ALA A 20 3.22 -6.65 16.12
CA ALA A 20 3.75 -6.31 17.43
C ALA A 20 2.80 -5.39 18.20
N HIS A 21 2.26 -4.36 17.54
CA HIS A 21 1.26 -3.47 18.10
C HIS A 21 -0.01 -4.24 18.53
N ALA A 22 -0.53 -5.10 17.65
CA ALA A 22 -1.73 -5.88 17.95
C ALA A 22 -1.54 -6.86 19.13
N LEU A 23 -0.38 -7.51 19.23
CA LEU A 23 -0.03 -8.41 20.33
C LEU A 23 0.12 -7.63 21.64
N ALA A 24 0.85 -6.51 21.61
CA ALA A 24 1.05 -5.66 22.76
C ALA A 24 -0.26 -5.02 23.26
N CYS A 25 -1.20 -4.66 22.36
CA CYS A 25 -2.55 -4.23 22.74
C CYS A 25 -3.34 -5.31 23.47
N ARG A 26 -2.98 -6.57 23.31
CA ARG A 26 -3.56 -7.71 24.04
C ARG A 26 -2.83 -8.05 25.34
N GLY A 27 -1.87 -7.23 25.74
CA GLY A 27 -1.10 -7.41 26.98
C GLY A 27 0.07 -8.40 26.88
N MET A 28 0.42 -8.87 25.67
CA MET A 28 1.57 -9.75 25.48
C MET A 28 2.88 -8.97 25.59
N ALA A 29 3.90 -9.58 26.18
CA ALA A 29 5.28 -9.10 26.13
C ALA A 29 5.87 -9.46 24.76
N VAL A 30 6.33 -8.45 24.00
CA VAL A 30 6.78 -8.62 22.61
C VAL A 30 8.21 -8.14 22.44
N GLU A 31 9.05 -9.00 21.84
CA GLU A 31 10.38 -8.63 21.39
C GLU A 31 10.35 -8.47 19.86
N VAL A 32 10.75 -7.32 19.35
CA VAL A 32 10.88 -7.07 17.90
C VAL A 32 12.36 -6.98 17.56
N ARG A 33 12.81 -7.76 16.57
CA ARG A 33 14.18 -7.75 16.07
C ARG A 33 14.19 -7.30 14.61
N GLU A 34 14.93 -6.24 14.33
CA GLU A 34 15.05 -5.65 13.01
C GLU A 34 16.52 -5.56 12.59
N ALA A 35 16.80 -5.98 11.36
CA ALA A 35 18.14 -5.90 10.78
C ALA A 35 18.61 -4.48 10.51
N GLY A 36 17.67 -3.57 10.25
CA GLY A 36 17.91 -2.17 9.93
C GLY A 36 17.64 -1.24 11.11
N THR A 37 17.51 0.04 10.78
CA THR A 37 17.29 1.15 11.70
C THR A 37 15.79 1.46 11.90
N PRO A 38 15.41 2.25 12.92
CA PRO A 38 14.01 2.58 13.23
C PRO A 38 13.23 3.27 12.09
N ASP A 39 13.91 3.92 11.17
CA ASP A 39 13.30 4.68 10.07
C ASP A 39 12.73 3.80 8.94
N ALA A 40 12.92 2.49 9.05
CA ALA A 40 12.37 1.48 8.14
C ALA A 40 12.77 1.68 6.65
N GLN A 41 14.00 2.16 6.38
CA GLN A 41 14.45 2.42 5.00
C GLN A 41 14.37 1.19 4.10
N GLY A 42 14.62 -0.01 4.63
CA GLY A 42 14.53 -1.27 3.90
C GLY A 42 13.11 -1.82 3.75
N ALA A 43 12.09 -1.20 4.35
CA ALA A 43 10.74 -1.71 4.28
C ALA A 43 10.03 -1.29 2.98
N ALA A 44 9.49 -2.26 2.23
CA ALA A 44 8.71 -2.01 1.01
C ALA A 44 7.56 -1.01 1.25
N ALA A 45 6.92 -1.08 2.42
CA ALA A 45 5.85 -0.17 2.79
C ALA A 45 6.27 1.30 2.87
N ARG A 46 7.54 1.63 3.12
CA ARG A 46 8.03 3.01 3.15
C ARG A 46 8.02 3.67 1.77
N VAL A 47 8.18 2.87 0.73
CA VAL A 47 8.26 3.32 -0.67
C VAL A 47 6.89 3.31 -1.32
N ALA A 48 6.07 2.32 -1.02
CA ALA A 48 4.75 2.09 -1.62
C ALA A 48 3.84 3.32 -1.58
N ALA A 49 2.88 3.40 -2.50
CA ALA A 49 1.88 4.47 -2.53
C ALA A 49 0.79 4.34 -1.48
N ALA A 50 0.67 3.16 -0.87
CA ALA A 50 -0.33 2.85 0.14
C ALA A 50 -1.78 3.12 -0.31
N MET A 51 -2.09 2.76 -1.53
CA MET A 51 -3.46 2.63 -1.99
C MET A 51 -4.10 1.40 -1.36
N LEU A 52 -5.34 1.54 -0.93
CA LEU A 52 -6.16 0.49 -0.36
C LEU A 52 -7.27 0.18 -1.37
N ALA A 53 -6.91 -0.59 -2.38
CA ALA A 53 -7.65 -0.70 -3.63
C ALA A 53 -7.98 -2.17 -3.99
N PRO A 54 -8.67 -2.93 -3.12
CA PRO A 54 -8.88 -4.37 -3.31
C PRO A 54 -9.67 -4.71 -4.57
N LEU A 55 -10.62 -3.86 -4.99
CA LEU A 55 -11.38 -4.10 -6.21
C LEU A 55 -10.52 -3.83 -7.46
N ALA A 56 -9.79 -2.70 -7.50
CA ALA A 56 -8.91 -2.41 -8.63
C ALA A 56 -7.82 -3.48 -8.80
N GLU A 57 -7.24 -3.96 -7.70
CA GLU A 57 -6.23 -5.04 -7.71
C GLU A 57 -6.82 -6.41 -8.08
N SER A 58 -8.12 -6.61 -7.94
CA SER A 58 -8.78 -7.88 -8.24
C SER A 58 -8.66 -8.31 -9.71
N ALA A 59 -8.30 -7.40 -10.59
CA ALA A 59 -8.03 -7.70 -11.99
C ALA A 59 -6.78 -8.58 -12.18
N VAL A 60 -5.83 -8.54 -11.24
CA VAL A 60 -4.51 -9.20 -11.34
C VAL A 60 -4.12 -10.00 -10.11
N THR A 61 -4.90 -9.97 -9.03
CA THR A 61 -4.58 -10.66 -7.78
C THR A 61 -5.58 -11.76 -7.45
N GLU A 62 -5.18 -12.66 -6.54
CA GLU A 62 -6.00 -13.79 -6.13
C GLU A 62 -7.12 -13.38 -5.17
N MET A 63 -8.25 -14.07 -5.24
CA MET A 63 -9.44 -13.81 -4.43
C MET A 63 -9.22 -13.77 -2.91
N PRO A 64 -8.39 -14.64 -2.31
CA PRO A 64 -8.09 -14.54 -0.87
C PRO A 64 -7.49 -13.19 -0.49
N VAL A 65 -6.58 -12.64 -1.32
CA VAL A 65 -5.95 -11.34 -1.10
C VAL A 65 -6.98 -10.22 -1.21
N VAL A 66 -7.87 -10.29 -2.21
CA VAL A 66 -8.97 -9.32 -2.37
C VAL A 66 -9.88 -9.30 -1.13
N ARG A 67 -10.27 -10.47 -0.64
CA ARG A 67 -11.09 -10.58 0.59
C ARG A 67 -10.40 -10.00 1.80
N MET A 68 -9.12 -10.27 1.99
CA MET A 68 -8.30 -9.67 3.06
C MET A 68 -8.24 -8.15 2.91
N GLY A 69 -8.06 -7.64 1.68
CA GLY A 69 -8.04 -6.21 1.39
C GLY A 69 -9.37 -5.51 1.72
N VAL A 70 -10.51 -6.11 1.34
CA VAL A 70 -11.85 -5.59 1.70
C VAL A 70 -12.05 -5.57 3.21
N HIS A 71 -11.65 -6.64 3.90
CA HIS A 71 -11.70 -6.69 5.36
C HIS A 71 -10.76 -5.64 5.98
N GLY A 72 -9.54 -5.51 5.46
CA GLY A 72 -8.56 -4.51 5.92
C GLY A 72 -9.08 -3.09 5.84
N LEU A 73 -9.78 -2.72 4.76
CA LEU A 73 -10.41 -1.40 4.61
C LEU A 73 -11.39 -1.06 5.74
N GLN A 74 -12.06 -2.06 6.30
CA GLN A 74 -12.98 -1.89 7.44
C GLN A 74 -12.21 -1.75 8.76
N ARG A 75 -11.05 -2.40 8.86
CA ARG A 75 -10.23 -2.45 10.08
C ARG A 75 -9.35 -1.20 10.27
N TRP A 76 -8.93 -0.54 9.20
CA TRP A 76 -8.02 0.60 9.29
C TRP A 76 -8.48 1.69 10.24
N PRO A 77 -9.75 2.18 10.22
CA PRO A 77 -10.19 3.20 11.18
C PRO A 77 -9.99 2.79 12.64
N GLU A 78 -10.27 1.52 12.97
CA GLU A 78 -10.11 1.01 14.33
C GLU A 78 -8.62 0.95 14.72
N ILE A 79 -7.75 0.47 13.83
CA ILE A 79 -6.31 0.41 14.06
C ILE A 79 -5.75 1.82 14.28
N LEU A 80 -6.09 2.77 13.42
CA LEU A 80 -5.60 4.14 13.46
C LEU A 80 -5.99 4.86 14.75
N GLN A 81 -7.17 4.58 15.32
CA GLN A 81 -7.63 5.13 16.60
C GLN A 81 -6.79 4.64 17.79
N THR A 82 -6.06 3.54 17.67
CA THR A 82 -5.19 3.03 18.75
C THR A 82 -3.77 3.59 18.72
N LEU A 83 -3.44 4.37 17.69
CA LEU A 83 -2.12 4.96 17.51
C LEU A 83 -2.00 6.32 18.23
N PRO A 84 -0.81 6.66 18.76
CA PRO A 84 -0.61 7.92 19.49
C PRO A 84 -0.56 9.16 18.58
N GLU A 85 -0.27 8.96 17.29
CA GLU A 85 -0.14 10.05 16.32
C GLU A 85 -1.18 9.87 15.20
N PRO A 86 -1.77 10.98 14.69
CA PRO A 86 -2.73 10.89 13.60
C PRO A 86 -2.05 10.44 12.30
N VAL A 87 -2.73 9.61 11.53
CA VAL A 87 -2.29 9.15 10.23
C VAL A 87 -3.33 9.54 9.20
N PHE A 88 -2.92 10.18 8.13
CA PHE A 88 -3.82 10.46 7.01
C PHE A 88 -4.41 9.15 6.47
N PHE A 89 -5.72 9.10 6.46
CA PHE A 89 -6.52 8.00 5.91
C PHE A 89 -7.73 8.57 5.19
N GLN A 90 -7.92 8.16 3.96
CA GLN A 90 -9.03 8.58 3.11
C GLN A 90 -9.73 7.34 2.54
N ARG A 91 -11.06 7.35 2.53
CA ARG A 91 -11.88 6.29 1.96
C ARG A 91 -12.99 6.89 1.08
N GLU A 92 -12.56 7.59 0.05
CA GLU A 92 -13.43 8.30 -0.89
C GLU A 92 -13.42 7.68 -2.29
N GLY A 93 -12.84 6.51 -2.41
CA GLY A 93 -12.76 5.76 -3.65
C GLY A 93 -11.47 5.99 -4.43
N THR A 94 -11.36 5.24 -5.51
CA THR A 94 -10.30 5.35 -6.54
C THR A 94 -10.95 5.77 -7.85
N ILE A 95 -10.32 6.67 -8.60
CA ILE A 95 -10.71 7.04 -9.96
C ILE A 95 -9.83 6.26 -10.93
N ILE A 96 -10.43 5.73 -11.99
CA ILE A 96 -9.73 5.06 -13.08
C ILE A 96 -10.04 5.78 -14.36
N VAL A 97 -9.02 6.20 -15.11
CA VAL A 97 -9.13 6.91 -16.37
C VAL A 97 -8.34 6.24 -17.47
N TRP A 98 -8.68 6.53 -18.73
CA TRP A 98 -7.96 6.06 -19.90
C TRP A 98 -8.13 7.05 -21.06
N HIS A 99 -7.13 7.14 -21.92
CA HIS A 99 -7.25 7.91 -23.14
C HIS A 99 -8.16 7.22 -24.17
N ARG A 100 -8.76 7.96 -25.08
CA ARG A 100 -9.70 7.41 -26.09
C ARG A 100 -9.12 6.23 -26.87
N GLN A 101 -7.85 6.30 -27.21
CA GLN A 101 -7.12 5.26 -27.92
C GLN A 101 -6.97 3.95 -27.11
N ASP A 102 -7.00 4.02 -25.79
CA ASP A 102 -6.79 2.89 -24.87
C ASP A 102 -8.12 2.26 -24.42
N ALA A 103 -9.24 2.61 -25.06
CA ALA A 103 -10.57 2.11 -24.70
C ALA A 103 -10.71 0.58 -24.78
N ALA A 104 -9.89 -0.11 -25.57
CA ALA A 104 -9.88 -1.56 -25.63
C ALA A 104 -9.34 -2.18 -24.32
N GLU A 105 -8.24 -1.64 -23.79
CA GLU A 105 -7.67 -2.07 -22.50
C GLU A 105 -8.61 -1.74 -21.35
N ALA A 106 -9.27 -0.58 -21.39
CA ALA A 106 -10.27 -0.22 -20.39
C ALA A 106 -11.45 -1.21 -20.37
N ARG A 107 -11.98 -1.62 -21.54
CA ARG A 107 -13.03 -2.65 -21.61
C ARG A 107 -12.56 -4.00 -21.05
N ARG A 108 -11.32 -4.40 -21.35
CA ARG A 108 -10.73 -5.62 -20.80
C ARG A 108 -10.65 -5.56 -19.26
N PHE A 109 -10.18 -4.45 -18.74
CA PHE A 109 -10.10 -4.21 -17.28
C PHE A 109 -11.50 -4.24 -16.64
N GLN A 110 -12.49 -3.55 -17.22
CA GLN A 110 -13.88 -3.59 -16.76
C GLN A 110 -14.47 -4.99 -16.74
N ALA A 111 -14.17 -5.80 -17.76
CA ALA A 111 -14.63 -7.19 -17.81
C ALA A 111 -14.01 -8.05 -16.68
N LEU A 112 -12.73 -7.81 -16.35
CA LEU A 112 -12.09 -8.47 -15.20
C LEU A 112 -12.72 -8.06 -13.88
N LEU A 113 -12.94 -6.75 -13.67
CA LEU A 113 -13.64 -6.25 -12.48
C LEU A 113 -15.05 -6.83 -12.34
N ALA A 114 -15.82 -6.91 -13.42
CA ALA A 114 -17.17 -7.46 -13.41
C ALA A 114 -17.19 -8.94 -13.01
N ARG A 115 -16.21 -9.73 -13.48
CA ARG A 115 -16.07 -11.15 -13.07
C ARG A 115 -15.80 -11.28 -11.59
N THR A 116 -14.90 -10.46 -11.07
CA THR A 116 -14.56 -10.43 -9.63
C THR A 116 -15.73 -9.95 -8.80
N ALA A 117 -16.42 -8.89 -9.21
CA ALA A 117 -17.60 -8.37 -8.52
C ALA A 117 -18.69 -9.47 -8.40
N THR A 118 -18.92 -10.26 -9.45
CA THR A 118 -19.85 -11.39 -9.42
C THR A 118 -19.44 -12.45 -8.39
N ALA A 119 -18.15 -12.77 -8.30
CA ALA A 119 -17.64 -13.73 -7.31
C ALA A 119 -17.66 -13.16 -5.88
N LEU A 120 -17.62 -11.83 -5.72
CA LEU A 120 -17.60 -11.14 -4.43
C LEU A 120 -18.97 -10.70 -3.91
N HIS A 121 -20.07 -11.03 -4.57
CA HIS A 121 -21.42 -10.74 -4.06
C HIS A 121 -21.65 -11.20 -2.61
N GLN A 122 -20.86 -12.15 -2.16
CA GLN A 122 -20.89 -12.68 -0.79
C GLN A 122 -19.94 -11.97 0.19
N VAL A 123 -19.20 -10.96 -0.27
CA VAL A 123 -18.26 -10.21 0.60
C VAL A 123 -18.90 -8.91 1.04
N PRO A 124 -19.26 -8.78 2.33
CA PRO A 124 -19.85 -7.55 2.84
C PRO A 124 -18.93 -6.35 2.62
N GLY A 125 -19.49 -5.28 2.09
CA GLY A 125 -18.76 -4.02 1.92
C GLY A 125 -18.13 -3.80 0.55
N LEU A 126 -18.16 -4.78 -0.37
CA LEU A 126 -17.80 -4.53 -1.75
C LEU A 126 -18.92 -3.78 -2.46
N VAL A 127 -18.54 -2.70 -3.16
CA VAL A 127 -19.44 -1.92 -4.01
C VAL A 127 -18.90 -1.97 -5.43
N PRO A 128 -19.74 -2.29 -6.43
CA PRO A 128 -19.31 -2.29 -7.83
C PRO A 128 -18.76 -0.95 -8.27
N ALA A 129 -17.90 -0.98 -9.29
CA ALA A 129 -17.42 0.23 -9.94
C ALA A 129 -18.60 0.97 -10.61
N VAL A 130 -18.55 2.30 -10.56
CA VAL A 130 -19.53 3.21 -11.16
C VAL A 130 -18.89 3.85 -12.38
N GLU A 131 -19.55 3.76 -13.55
CA GLU A 131 -19.09 4.46 -14.74
C GLU A 131 -19.32 5.97 -14.61
N LEU A 132 -18.34 6.74 -15.05
CA LEU A 132 -18.39 8.19 -15.10
C LEU A 132 -18.19 8.67 -16.54
N ASP A 133 -18.97 9.65 -16.93
CA ASP A 133 -18.71 10.48 -18.10
C ASP A 133 -17.77 11.65 -17.75
N ALA A 134 -17.48 12.50 -18.72
CA ALA A 134 -16.62 13.67 -18.51
C ALA A 134 -17.16 14.62 -17.44
N ALA A 135 -18.47 14.82 -17.37
CA ALA A 135 -19.08 15.69 -16.34
C ALA A 135 -18.98 15.09 -14.95
N GLY A 136 -19.18 13.78 -14.82
CA GLY A 136 -18.99 13.06 -13.57
C GLY A 136 -17.53 13.06 -13.10
N LEU A 137 -16.58 12.89 -14.02
CA LEU A 137 -15.16 13.02 -13.71
C LEU A 137 -14.80 14.42 -13.23
N GLU A 138 -15.27 15.47 -13.92
CA GLU A 138 -15.01 16.85 -13.57
C GLU A 138 -15.60 17.21 -12.19
N ALA A 139 -16.78 16.71 -11.87
CA ALA A 139 -17.41 16.94 -10.57
C ALA A 139 -16.65 16.28 -9.41
N MET A 140 -16.01 15.14 -9.66
CA MET A 140 -15.24 14.41 -8.64
C MET A 140 -13.79 14.88 -8.51
N GLU A 141 -13.15 15.11 -9.64
CA GLU A 141 -11.74 15.53 -9.75
C GLU A 141 -11.62 16.61 -10.81
N PRO A 142 -11.59 17.90 -10.39
CA PRO A 142 -11.50 19.02 -11.32
C PRO A 142 -10.30 18.89 -12.27
N GLY A 143 -10.55 19.10 -13.54
CA GLY A 143 -9.56 18.98 -14.62
C GLY A 143 -9.50 17.62 -15.30
N LEU A 144 -10.02 16.56 -14.71
CA LEU A 144 -10.05 15.24 -15.38
C LEU A 144 -11.08 15.17 -16.51
N GLY A 145 -12.24 15.78 -16.34
CA GLY A 145 -13.32 15.76 -17.35
C GLY A 145 -12.95 16.41 -18.67
N ALA A 146 -12.08 17.42 -18.65
CA ALA A 146 -11.57 18.05 -19.85
C ALA A 146 -10.62 17.13 -20.67
N ARG A 147 -10.03 16.15 -20.03
CA ARG A 147 -8.98 15.29 -20.60
C ARG A 147 -9.47 13.88 -20.91
N PHE A 148 -10.38 13.37 -20.11
CA PHE A 148 -10.87 12.00 -20.21
C PHE A 148 -12.39 11.99 -20.46
N PRO A 149 -12.86 11.37 -21.56
CA PRO A 149 -14.29 11.34 -21.88
C PRO A 149 -15.07 10.39 -20.98
N ARG A 150 -14.39 9.43 -20.35
CA ARG A 150 -14.96 8.41 -19.47
C ARG A 150 -13.96 7.96 -18.42
N GLY A 151 -14.48 7.47 -17.30
CA GLY A 151 -13.72 6.84 -16.24
C GLY A 151 -14.57 5.88 -15.42
N LEU A 152 -13.98 5.34 -14.38
CA LEU A 152 -14.67 4.56 -13.36
C LEU A 152 -14.39 5.17 -11.99
N HIS A 153 -15.36 5.12 -11.11
CA HIS A 153 -15.20 5.34 -9.69
C HIS A 153 -15.41 4.03 -8.94
N LEU A 154 -14.47 3.68 -8.06
CA LEU A 154 -14.54 2.54 -7.17
C LEU A 154 -14.78 3.05 -5.72
N PRO A 155 -16.04 3.19 -5.27
CA PRO A 155 -16.41 4.07 -4.16
C PRO A 155 -15.86 3.69 -2.79
N ARG A 156 -15.54 2.43 -2.57
CA ARG A 156 -15.14 1.90 -1.25
C ARG A 156 -13.64 1.80 -1.05
N GLU A 157 -12.87 2.13 -2.05
CA GLU A 157 -11.42 2.14 -1.98
C GLU A 157 -10.89 3.40 -1.28
N GLY A 158 -9.60 3.40 -0.99
CA GLY A 158 -8.99 4.51 -0.29
C GLY A 158 -7.47 4.50 -0.32
N GLN A 159 -6.89 5.25 0.60
CA GLN A 159 -5.45 5.37 0.78
C GLN A 159 -5.11 5.81 2.21
N LEU A 160 -3.85 5.67 2.57
CA LEU A 160 -3.30 6.23 3.80
C LEU A 160 -1.88 6.76 3.57
N ASP A 161 -1.34 7.50 4.52
CA ASP A 161 0.08 7.84 4.52
C ASP A 161 0.88 6.71 5.20
N ASN A 162 1.59 5.94 4.37
CA ASN A 162 2.39 4.81 4.82
C ASN A 162 3.59 5.21 5.68
N ARG A 163 4.19 6.39 5.45
CA ARG A 163 5.33 6.87 6.24
C ARG A 163 4.87 7.34 7.60
N ALA A 164 3.78 8.11 7.66
CA ALA A 164 3.16 8.51 8.92
C ALA A 164 2.70 7.27 9.71
N LEU A 165 2.10 6.27 9.04
CA LEU A 165 1.69 5.01 9.68
C LEU A 165 2.88 4.26 10.30
N LEU A 166 3.98 4.09 9.55
CA LEU A 166 5.17 3.43 10.09
C LEU A 166 5.73 4.17 11.32
N GLN A 167 5.72 5.51 11.29
CA GLN A 167 6.17 6.32 12.42
C GLN A 167 5.22 6.20 13.62
N ALA A 168 3.92 6.30 13.42
CA ALA A 168 2.92 6.19 14.49
C ALA A 168 2.95 4.81 15.16
N LEU A 169 3.13 3.73 14.37
CA LEU A 169 3.33 2.38 14.90
C LEU A 169 4.61 2.27 15.70
N LEU A 170 5.72 2.87 15.24
CA LEU A 170 6.97 2.89 15.98
C LEU A 170 6.79 3.57 17.35
N ARG A 171 6.18 4.75 17.38
CA ARG A 171 5.88 5.48 18.63
C ARG A 171 5.03 4.64 19.57
N SER A 172 3.96 4.05 19.05
CA SER A 172 3.09 3.17 19.85
C SER A 172 3.85 2.01 20.50
N LEU A 173 4.84 1.43 19.82
CA LEU A 173 5.66 0.34 20.34
C LEU A 173 6.70 0.83 21.36
N GLN A 174 7.30 2.01 21.12
CA GLN A 174 8.29 2.62 22.04
C GLN A 174 7.69 2.99 23.40
N ASP A 175 6.46 3.50 23.39
CA ASP A 175 5.78 3.99 24.57
C ASP A 175 5.11 2.88 25.40
N ARG A 176 5.12 1.64 24.91
CA ARG A 176 4.38 0.53 25.50
C ARG A 176 5.25 -0.35 26.39
N ALA A 177 4.85 -0.47 27.65
CA ALA A 177 5.47 -1.41 28.57
C ALA A 177 5.36 -2.86 28.06
N GLY A 178 6.42 -3.65 28.23
CA GLY A 178 6.47 -5.04 27.77
C GLY A 178 6.89 -5.20 26.30
N VAL A 179 7.16 -4.11 25.57
CA VAL A 179 7.74 -4.17 24.23
C VAL A 179 9.24 -3.88 24.30
N GLN A 180 10.03 -4.75 23.67
CA GLN A 180 11.46 -4.56 23.48
C GLN A 180 11.75 -4.45 21.99
N LEU A 181 12.43 -3.37 21.58
CA LEU A 181 12.83 -3.12 20.19
C LEU A 181 14.34 -3.26 20.07
N LEU A 182 14.80 -4.16 19.21
CA LEU A 182 16.20 -4.43 18.93
C LEU A 182 16.49 -4.08 17.46
N TRP A 183 17.14 -2.95 17.25
CA TRP A 183 17.54 -2.45 15.95
C TRP A 183 18.94 -2.91 15.60
N GLU A 184 19.27 -2.96 14.30
CA GLU A 184 20.55 -3.43 13.78
C GLU A 184 20.89 -4.83 14.32
N HIS A 185 19.84 -5.65 14.49
CA HIS A 185 19.91 -6.96 15.11
C HIS A 185 19.35 -8.05 14.16
N PRO A 186 20.07 -8.34 13.05
CA PRO A 186 19.64 -9.38 12.11
C PRO A 186 19.57 -10.73 12.84
N THR A 187 18.44 -11.40 12.71
CA THR A 187 18.20 -12.66 13.43
C THR A 187 17.56 -13.68 12.51
N GLU A 188 18.15 -14.85 12.44
CA GLU A 188 17.54 -16.02 11.80
C GLU A 188 16.62 -16.74 12.80
N PRO A 189 15.47 -17.31 12.34
CA PRO A 189 14.57 -18.04 13.22
C PRO A 189 15.28 -19.20 13.98
N SER A 190 16.21 -19.86 13.33
CA SER A 190 17.00 -20.96 13.92
C SER A 190 17.96 -20.53 15.05
N ALA A 191 18.26 -19.24 15.15
CA ALA A 191 19.09 -18.70 16.23
C ALA A 191 18.29 -18.37 17.50
N LEU A 192 16.96 -18.48 17.45
CA LEU A 192 16.10 -18.25 18.59
C LEU A 192 16.02 -19.51 19.47
N PRO A 193 15.91 -19.37 20.80
CA PRO A 193 15.73 -20.51 21.68
C PRO A 193 14.35 -21.15 21.49
N ASP A 194 14.31 -22.46 21.52
CA ASP A 194 13.04 -23.21 21.59
C ASP A 194 12.54 -23.26 23.04
N ASP A 195 11.94 -22.15 23.46
CA ASP A 195 11.48 -21.96 24.83
C ASP A 195 9.96 -21.79 24.93
N GLY A 196 9.23 -22.12 23.83
CA GLY A 196 7.77 -22.07 23.76
C GLY A 196 7.19 -20.68 23.49
N ARG A 197 8.01 -19.65 23.19
CA ARG A 197 7.51 -18.35 22.71
C ARG A 197 7.00 -18.47 21.26
N TRP A 198 6.05 -17.61 20.90
CA TRP A 198 5.65 -17.47 19.52
C TRP A 198 6.74 -16.74 18.72
N VAL A 199 7.07 -17.25 17.53
CA VAL A 199 7.98 -16.60 16.59
C VAL A 199 7.23 -16.26 15.32
N PHE A 200 7.25 -14.98 14.96
CA PHE A 200 6.62 -14.48 13.73
C PHE A 200 7.68 -13.91 12.79
N ASP A 201 7.82 -14.52 11.62
CA ASP A 201 8.73 -14.05 10.60
C ASP A 201 8.04 -13.02 9.68
N CYS A 202 8.38 -11.75 9.88
CA CYS A 202 7.88 -10.60 9.14
C CYS A 202 8.98 -9.90 8.34
N ARG A 203 10.10 -10.58 8.04
CA ARG A 203 11.29 -10.04 7.38
C ARG A 203 11.12 -9.74 5.89
N GLY A 204 9.95 -10.04 5.28
CA GLY A 204 9.74 -9.87 3.86
C GLY A 204 10.76 -10.70 3.05
N LEU A 205 11.50 -10.09 2.11
CA LEU A 205 12.54 -10.78 1.34
C LEU A 205 13.68 -11.36 2.18
N GLY A 206 13.88 -10.87 3.40
CA GLY A 206 14.84 -11.45 4.35
C GLY A 206 14.50 -12.89 4.76
N ALA A 207 13.26 -13.35 4.54
CA ALA A 207 12.86 -14.73 4.80
C ALA A 207 13.13 -15.70 3.63
N LYS A 208 13.77 -15.24 2.55
CA LYS A 208 13.96 -16.02 1.31
C LYS A 208 14.74 -17.33 1.53
N ALA A 209 15.66 -17.35 2.49
CA ALA A 209 16.42 -18.56 2.81
C ALA A 209 15.50 -19.68 3.34
N GLN A 210 14.44 -19.33 4.08
CA GLN A 210 13.44 -20.26 4.61
C GLN A 210 12.31 -20.54 3.61
N TRP A 211 12.09 -19.62 2.66
CA TRP A 211 11.05 -19.70 1.64
C TRP A 211 11.64 -19.53 0.23
N PRO A 212 12.24 -20.56 -0.35
CA PRO A 212 12.93 -20.45 -1.65
C PRO A 212 12.04 -20.01 -2.82
N GLY A 213 10.71 -20.18 -2.70
CA GLY A 213 9.75 -19.70 -3.68
C GLY A 213 9.47 -18.19 -3.62
N LEU A 214 9.96 -17.50 -2.59
CA LEU A 214 9.78 -16.05 -2.46
C LEU A 214 10.65 -15.31 -3.47
N ARG A 215 10.02 -14.45 -4.28
CA ARG A 215 10.70 -13.63 -5.29
C ARG A 215 10.43 -12.15 -5.03
N GLY A 216 11.43 -11.31 -5.26
CA GLY A 216 11.28 -9.87 -5.25
C GLY A 216 10.81 -9.36 -6.60
N VAL A 217 9.90 -8.38 -6.55
CA VAL A 217 9.53 -7.56 -7.70
C VAL A 217 9.86 -6.11 -7.34
N ARG A 218 10.75 -5.50 -8.12
CA ARG A 218 11.15 -4.11 -7.92
C ARG A 218 10.05 -3.18 -8.41
N GLY A 219 9.50 -2.39 -7.49
CA GLY A 219 8.58 -1.30 -7.78
C GLY A 219 9.26 0.06 -7.58
N GLU A 220 9.47 0.79 -8.66
CA GLU A 220 9.99 2.15 -8.57
C GLU A 220 8.84 3.15 -8.55
N VAL A 221 8.92 4.14 -7.68
CA VAL A 221 7.94 5.22 -7.55
C VAL A 221 8.64 6.58 -7.52
N VAL A 222 7.91 7.61 -7.90
CA VAL A 222 8.34 9.00 -7.75
C VAL A 222 7.45 9.67 -6.71
N ARG A 223 8.07 10.38 -5.76
CA ARG A 223 7.37 11.27 -4.83
C ARG A 223 7.69 12.70 -5.20
N LEU A 224 6.66 13.52 -5.40
CA LEU A 224 6.87 14.91 -5.77
C LEU A 224 5.85 15.83 -5.09
N HIS A 225 6.21 17.09 -4.98
CA HIS A 225 5.35 18.15 -4.51
C HIS A 225 4.82 18.92 -5.72
N ALA A 226 3.49 18.96 -5.89
CA ALA A 226 2.84 19.57 -7.04
C ALA A 226 1.60 20.39 -6.59
N PRO A 227 1.78 21.62 -6.09
CA PRO A 227 0.69 22.44 -5.55
C PRO A 227 -0.33 22.89 -6.60
N GLY A 228 0.02 22.82 -7.89
CA GLY A 228 -0.89 23.10 -9.01
C GLY A 228 -1.85 21.97 -9.32
N VAL A 229 -1.59 20.73 -8.87
CA VAL A 229 -2.44 19.57 -9.10
C VAL A 229 -3.53 19.48 -8.05
N GLN A 230 -4.77 19.26 -8.49
CA GLN A 230 -5.96 19.23 -7.61
C GLN A 230 -6.56 17.85 -7.39
N LEU A 231 -5.86 16.78 -7.79
CA LEU A 231 -6.33 15.43 -7.55
C LEU A 231 -6.43 15.15 -6.03
N ARG A 232 -7.60 14.65 -5.61
CA ARG A 232 -7.90 14.36 -4.21
C ARG A 232 -7.93 12.87 -3.92
N ARG A 233 -8.28 12.05 -4.92
CA ARG A 233 -8.42 10.60 -4.81
C ARG A 233 -7.28 9.90 -5.53
N PRO A 234 -6.91 8.68 -5.09
CA PRO A 234 -6.07 7.83 -5.91
C PRO A 234 -6.62 7.72 -7.33
N THR A 235 -5.79 8.02 -8.31
CA THR A 235 -6.15 7.98 -9.72
C THR A 235 -5.28 6.98 -10.45
N ARG A 236 -5.87 6.06 -11.18
CA ARG A 236 -5.15 5.08 -12.03
C ARG A 236 -5.35 5.43 -13.50
N LEU A 237 -4.27 5.46 -14.23
CA LEU A 237 -4.29 5.54 -15.69
C LEU A 237 -4.16 4.14 -16.27
N ILE A 238 -5.18 3.68 -16.99
CA ILE A 238 -5.05 2.48 -17.81
C ILE A 238 -4.31 2.87 -19.09
N HIS A 239 -3.16 2.25 -19.29
CA HIS A 239 -2.34 2.44 -20.49
C HIS A 239 -1.63 1.11 -20.82
N PRO A 240 -1.55 0.70 -22.11
CA PRO A 240 -1.03 -0.62 -22.48
C PRO A 240 0.46 -0.82 -22.17
N ARG A 241 1.24 0.25 -22.09
CA ARG A 241 2.69 0.20 -21.84
C ARG A 241 3.11 0.80 -20.51
N HIS A 242 2.41 1.82 -20.03
CA HIS A 242 2.79 2.62 -18.87
C HIS A 242 1.57 2.85 -17.98
N PRO A 243 0.97 1.76 -17.44
CA PRO A 243 -0.08 1.92 -16.44
C PRO A 243 0.54 2.54 -15.19
N ILE A 244 -0.08 3.58 -14.68
CA ILE A 244 0.37 4.21 -13.45
C ILE A 244 -0.78 4.39 -12.46
N TYR A 245 -0.42 4.63 -11.22
CA TYR A 245 -1.29 5.22 -10.23
C TYR A 245 -0.67 6.51 -9.69
N ILE A 246 -1.53 7.43 -9.31
CA ILE A 246 -1.20 8.69 -8.66
C ILE A 246 -1.93 8.69 -7.32
N ALA A 247 -1.21 8.70 -6.21
CA ALA A 247 -1.77 8.69 -4.87
C ALA A 247 -1.50 10.03 -4.18
N PRO A 248 -2.49 10.94 -4.10
CA PRO A 248 -2.37 12.20 -3.38
C PRO A 248 -2.13 11.95 -1.88
N LYS A 249 -1.30 12.78 -1.27
CA LYS A 249 -1.03 12.80 0.17
C LYS A 249 -1.22 14.23 0.68
N PRO A 250 -1.23 14.46 2.01
CA PRO A 250 -1.25 15.81 2.56
C PRO A 250 -0.16 16.69 1.97
N ASP A 251 -0.36 18.00 2.06
CA ASP A 251 0.61 19.03 1.66
C ASP A 251 1.03 18.96 0.18
N HIS A 252 0.07 18.67 -0.72
CA HIS A 252 0.30 18.57 -2.17
C HIS A 252 1.39 17.58 -2.57
N MET A 253 1.63 16.60 -1.73
CA MET A 253 2.53 15.49 -2.05
C MET A 253 1.80 14.42 -2.86
N PHE A 254 2.48 13.90 -3.87
CA PHE A 254 1.95 12.82 -4.72
C PHE A 254 2.95 11.67 -4.79
N VAL A 255 2.45 10.46 -4.76
CA VAL A 255 3.22 9.25 -5.07
C VAL A 255 2.74 8.70 -6.40
N ILE A 256 3.63 8.69 -7.37
CA ILE A 256 3.37 8.17 -8.71
C ILE A 256 4.12 6.85 -8.87
N GLY A 257 3.44 5.83 -9.27
CA GLY A 257 4.01 4.47 -9.42
C GLY A 257 3.15 3.58 -10.30
N ALA A 258 3.59 2.40 -10.51
CA ALA A 258 4.91 1.89 -10.22
C ALA A 258 5.42 1.08 -11.41
N THR A 259 6.73 0.94 -11.48
CA THR A 259 7.29 -0.11 -12.33
C THR A 259 7.08 -1.48 -11.70
N GLU A 260 7.08 -2.52 -12.52
CA GLU A 260 7.10 -3.92 -12.09
C GLU A 260 8.26 -4.60 -12.82
N ILE A 261 9.38 -4.74 -12.12
CA ILE A 261 10.61 -5.31 -12.69
C ILE A 261 10.97 -6.55 -11.88
N GLU A 262 11.03 -7.71 -12.53
CA GLU A 262 11.41 -8.96 -11.87
C GLU A 262 12.90 -8.97 -11.51
N THR A 263 13.25 -8.28 -10.45
CA THR A 263 14.61 -8.22 -9.88
C THR A 263 14.55 -7.90 -8.40
N GLU A 264 15.59 -8.27 -7.68
CA GLU A 264 15.78 -7.94 -6.24
C GLU A 264 16.77 -6.77 -6.06
N ASP A 265 17.10 -6.05 -7.13
CA ASP A 265 17.94 -4.87 -7.06
C ASP A 265 17.26 -3.77 -6.21
N VAL A 266 17.96 -3.30 -5.19
CA VAL A 266 17.51 -2.25 -4.24
C VAL A 266 18.14 -0.88 -4.51
N SER A 267 18.84 -0.73 -5.64
CA SER A 267 19.43 0.55 -6.05
C SER A 267 18.37 1.65 -6.23
N PRO A 268 18.73 2.94 -6.24
CA PRO A 268 17.82 4.04 -6.53
C PRO A 268 17.08 3.88 -7.86
N ALA A 269 15.94 4.57 -7.99
CA ALA A 269 15.14 4.58 -9.21
C ALA A 269 15.98 5.02 -10.42
N THR A 270 15.74 4.34 -11.55
CA THR A 270 16.47 4.63 -12.78
C THR A 270 15.95 5.90 -13.46
N VAL A 271 16.78 6.56 -14.24
CA VAL A 271 16.35 7.70 -15.08
C VAL A 271 15.23 7.28 -16.03
N ARG A 272 15.33 6.09 -16.62
CA ARG A 272 14.31 5.56 -17.52
C ARG A 272 12.96 5.46 -16.83
N SER A 273 12.88 4.77 -15.70
CA SER A 273 11.63 4.59 -14.96
C SER A 273 11.06 5.92 -14.48
N THR A 274 11.93 6.83 -14.04
CA THR A 274 11.51 8.17 -13.61
C THR A 274 10.87 8.95 -14.75
N LEU A 275 11.48 8.93 -15.95
CA LEU A 275 10.92 9.60 -17.13
C LEU A 275 9.59 8.96 -17.57
N GLU A 276 9.49 7.63 -17.56
CA GLU A 276 8.25 6.91 -17.92
C GLU A 276 7.10 7.28 -16.96
N LEU A 277 7.35 7.26 -15.64
CA LEU A 277 6.35 7.59 -14.63
C LEU A 277 5.91 9.05 -14.70
N LEU A 278 6.86 9.99 -14.82
CA LEU A 278 6.56 11.43 -14.91
C LEU A 278 5.85 11.77 -16.21
N SER A 279 6.27 11.20 -17.32
CA SER A 279 5.59 11.41 -18.60
C SER A 279 4.15 10.92 -18.57
N ALA A 280 3.89 9.76 -17.98
CA ALA A 280 2.54 9.25 -17.84
C ALA A 280 1.70 10.13 -16.90
N ALA A 281 2.25 10.61 -15.78
CA ALA A 281 1.56 11.52 -14.87
C ALA A 281 1.19 12.84 -15.55
N TYR A 282 2.12 13.42 -16.33
CA TYR A 282 1.89 14.63 -17.11
C TYR A 282 0.73 14.49 -18.10
N THR A 283 0.47 13.28 -18.64
CA THR A 283 -0.70 13.05 -19.51
C THR A 283 -2.01 13.07 -18.73
N VAL A 284 -1.98 12.76 -17.43
CA VAL A 284 -3.16 12.85 -16.55
C VAL A 284 -3.41 14.30 -16.16
N ASP A 285 -2.38 15.00 -15.70
CA ASP A 285 -2.48 16.42 -15.34
C ASP A 285 -1.17 17.15 -15.69
N PRO A 286 -1.19 18.17 -16.57
CA PRO A 286 0.01 18.90 -16.96
C PRO A 286 0.54 19.83 -15.88
N ALA A 287 -0.14 19.98 -14.75
CA ALA A 287 0.37 20.72 -13.60
C ALA A 287 1.40 19.92 -12.77
N PHE A 288 1.62 18.62 -13.13
CA PHE A 288 2.75 17.84 -12.62
C PHE A 288 4.13 18.33 -13.17
#